data_5368e0a46bdc0987fec28c0e08758a0c
#
_entry.id   5368e0a46bdc0987fec28c0e08758a0c
#
_cell.length_a   1.000
_cell.length_b   1.000
_cell.length_c   1.000
_cell.angle_alpha   90.00
_cell.angle_beta   90.00
_cell.angle_gamma   90.00
#
_symmetry.space_group_name_H-M   'P 1'
#
loop_
_entity.id
_entity.type
_entity.pdbx_description
1 polymer ?
#
loop_
_entity_poly.entity_id
_entity_poly.type
_entity_poly.pdbx_seq_one_letter_code
_entity_poly.pdbx_strand_id
1 'polypeptide(L)'
;MSTNEVSWTSSAYPQYENYEQRLNTYFVRFWPISIRQNGMTMAKAGFFYRGFGDIVTCAFCGVSLHKWLQNDDPIAEHRKFNANCKFIRLLQDAIIPRDNRAKIFTNDLISFIQSIF
;
A
#
# COMPACT_ATOMS: atom_id res chain seq x y z
N MET A 1 4.06 -0.51 26.54
CA MET A 1 3.71 -0.52 25.94
C MET A 1 3.64 0.03 25.20
N SER A 2 3.93 0.28 25.10
CA SER A 2 3.77 0.63 24.51
C SER A 2 3.38 1.08 23.65
N THR A 3 3.26 1.51 23.64
CA THR A 3 2.76 1.80 22.97
C THR A 3 2.76 2.08 21.97
N ASN A 4 3.13 2.16 21.89
CA ASN A 4 3.05 2.34 20.99
C ASN A 4 2.86 2.24 20.06
N GLU A 5 3.35 2.10 20.08
CA GLU A 5 3.13 1.79 19.06
C GLU A 5 2.07 1.57 18.60
N VAL A 6 2.25 1.09 18.99
CA VAL A 6 1.15 1.26 18.73
C VAL A 6 0.44 1.29 17.48
N SER A 7 0.94 1.72 16.49
CA SER A 7 0.18 1.89 15.34
C SER A 7 -0.33 0.61 14.72
N TRP A 8 0.45 -0.43 14.79
CA TRP A 8 0.09 -1.68 14.12
C TRP A 8 -0.64 -2.68 15.00
N THR A 9 -0.88 -2.34 16.27
CA THR A 9 -1.55 -3.28 17.16
C THR A 9 -2.98 -3.57 16.75
N SER A 10 -3.57 -2.72 15.92
CA SER A 10 -4.93 -2.92 15.44
C SER A 10 -5.02 -3.30 13.98
N SER A 11 -3.91 -3.80 13.41
CA SER A 11 -3.93 -4.23 12.02
C SER A 11 -4.89 -5.39 11.81
N ALA A 12 -5.61 -5.37 10.70
CA ALA A 12 -6.54 -6.43 10.38
C ALA A 12 -5.82 -7.77 10.21
N TYR A 13 -4.61 -7.73 9.65
CA TYR A 13 -3.81 -8.93 9.41
C TYR A 13 -2.38 -8.69 9.85
N PRO A 14 -2.10 -8.81 11.16
CA PRO A 14 -0.75 -8.51 11.67
C PRO A 14 0.36 -9.31 11.01
N GLN A 15 0.06 -10.53 10.56
CA GLN A 15 1.07 -11.37 9.92
C GLN A 15 1.54 -10.81 8.58
N TYR A 16 0.85 -9.82 8.03
CA TYR A 16 1.22 -9.21 6.76
C TYR A 16 1.61 -7.75 6.90
N GLU A 17 2.02 -7.33 8.09
CA GLU A 17 2.46 -5.95 8.30
C GLU A 17 3.76 -5.64 7.57
N ASN A 18 4.63 -6.64 7.40
CA ASN A 18 5.89 -6.45 6.71
C ASN A 18 5.71 -6.58 5.21
N TYR A 19 6.39 -5.67 4.48
CA TYR A 19 6.35 -5.69 3.03
C TYR A 19 6.70 -7.07 2.47
N GLU A 20 7.73 -7.71 3.01
CA GLU A 20 8.19 -8.98 2.45
C GLU A 20 7.19 -10.10 2.66
N GLN A 21 6.48 -10.08 3.76
CA GLN A 21 5.43 -11.07 3.98
C GLN A 21 4.30 -10.87 2.97
N ARG A 22 3.95 -9.62 2.69
CA ARG A 22 2.94 -9.35 1.67
C ARG A 22 3.42 -9.77 0.29
N LEU A 23 4.65 -9.39 -0.04
CA LEU A 23 5.20 -9.71 -1.36
C LEU A 23 5.22 -11.21 -1.60
N ASN A 24 5.58 -11.98 -0.60
CA ASN A 24 5.68 -13.42 -0.73
C ASN A 24 4.36 -14.07 -1.17
N THR A 25 3.21 -13.48 -0.78
CA THR A 25 1.94 -14.07 -1.16
C THR A 25 1.72 -14.10 -2.67
N TYR A 26 2.31 -13.13 -3.37
CA TYR A 26 2.16 -13.05 -4.83
C TYR A 26 2.96 -14.15 -5.53
N PHE A 27 4.04 -14.60 -4.92
CA PHE A 27 4.82 -15.71 -5.47
C PHE A 27 4.19 -17.05 -5.14
N VAL A 28 3.90 -17.28 -3.87
CA VAL A 28 3.43 -18.61 -3.46
C VAL A 28 2.00 -18.89 -3.85
N ARG A 29 1.22 -17.85 -4.16
CA ARG A 29 -0.18 -18.02 -4.54
C ARG A 29 -0.42 -17.70 -6.00
N PHE A 30 0.65 -17.56 -6.78
CA PHE A 30 0.58 -17.43 -8.23
C PHE A 30 -0.27 -16.26 -8.72
N TRP A 31 0.15 -15.06 -8.34
CA TRP A 31 -0.47 -13.84 -8.83
C TRP A 31 -0.49 -13.86 -10.36
N PRO A 32 -1.64 -13.62 -11.02
CA PRO A 32 -1.74 -13.73 -12.47
C PRO A 32 -0.81 -12.75 -13.17
N ILE A 33 -0.01 -13.26 -14.09
CA ILE A 33 0.92 -12.41 -14.82
C ILE A 33 0.20 -11.49 -15.82
N SER A 34 -1.05 -11.81 -16.13
CA SER A 34 -1.84 -10.96 -17.02
C SER A 34 -2.28 -9.67 -16.35
N ILE A 35 -2.20 -9.60 -15.04
CA ILE A 35 -2.54 -8.38 -14.30
C ILE A 35 -1.36 -7.42 -14.44
N ARG A 36 -1.61 -6.21 -14.91
CA ARG A 36 -0.55 -5.24 -15.16
C ARG A 36 0.18 -4.85 -13.89
N GLN A 37 -0.57 -4.66 -12.81
CA GLN A 37 0.03 -4.32 -11.53
C GLN A 37 0.73 -5.56 -10.98
N ASN A 38 2.04 -5.49 -10.79
CA ASN A 38 2.77 -6.66 -10.29
C ASN A 38 2.72 -6.75 -8.77
N GLY A 39 3.21 -7.88 -8.25
CA GLY A 39 3.18 -8.13 -6.82
C GLY A 39 3.91 -7.09 -6.00
N MET A 40 5.03 -6.57 -6.50
CA MET A 40 5.78 -5.55 -5.78
C MET A 40 4.96 -4.28 -5.62
N THR A 41 4.31 -3.84 -6.70
CA THR A 41 3.49 -2.65 -6.66
C THR A 41 2.32 -2.82 -5.70
N MET A 42 1.69 -3.97 -5.73
CA MET A 42 0.58 -4.27 -4.83
C MET A 42 1.04 -4.32 -3.37
N ALA A 43 2.17 -5.00 -3.12
CA ALA A 43 2.67 -5.13 -1.76
C ALA A 43 3.08 -3.77 -1.19
N LYS A 44 3.64 -2.90 -2.02
CA LYS A 44 4.02 -1.55 -1.58
C LYS A 44 2.80 -0.72 -1.20
N ALA A 45 1.64 -1.05 -1.76
CA ALA A 45 0.40 -0.35 -1.45
C ALA A 45 -0.29 -0.90 -0.20
N GLY A 46 0.33 -1.88 0.47
CA GLY A 46 -0.21 -2.46 1.69
C GLY A 46 -1.01 -3.72 1.48
N PHE A 47 -1.08 -4.21 0.24
CA PHE A 47 -1.92 -5.34 -0.10
C PHE A 47 -1.17 -6.66 -0.12
N PHE A 48 -1.84 -7.71 0.35
CA PHE A 48 -1.36 -9.08 0.14
C PHE A 48 -2.39 -9.81 -0.71
N TYR A 49 -1.92 -10.85 -1.41
CA TYR A 49 -2.76 -11.59 -2.36
C TYR A 49 -3.53 -12.69 -1.64
N ARG A 50 -4.82 -12.75 -1.93
CA ARG A 50 -5.69 -13.76 -1.31
C ARG A 50 -5.58 -15.14 -1.96
N GLY A 51 -5.04 -15.22 -3.17
CA GLY A 51 -4.92 -16.50 -3.86
C GLY A 51 -6.03 -16.79 -4.83
N PHE A 52 -6.94 -15.87 -5.05
CA PHE A 52 -8.06 -16.04 -5.98
C PHE A 52 -8.12 -14.86 -6.93
N GLY A 53 -8.20 -15.13 -8.23
CA GLY A 53 -8.38 -14.08 -9.22
C GLY A 53 -7.39 -12.97 -9.01
N ASP A 54 -7.88 -11.73 -8.90
CA ASP A 54 -7.03 -10.58 -8.63
C ASP A 54 -7.40 -9.90 -7.31
N ILE A 55 -7.88 -10.66 -6.34
CA ILE A 55 -8.33 -10.12 -5.06
C ILE A 55 -7.13 -9.90 -4.14
N VAL A 56 -6.97 -8.66 -3.71
CA VAL A 56 -5.92 -8.31 -2.74
C VAL A 56 -6.57 -7.64 -1.54
N THR A 57 -5.93 -7.76 -0.39
CA THR A 57 -6.49 -7.24 0.87
C THR A 57 -5.41 -6.43 1.60
N CYS A 58 -5.82 -5.29 2.13
CA CYS A 58 -4.89 -4.47 2.92
C CYS A 58 -4.64 -5.13 4.27
N ALA A 59 -3.37 -5.29 4.62
CA ALA A 59 -3.00 -5.88 5.89
C ALA A 59 -3.42 -5.02 7.08
N PHE A 60 -3.58 -3.74 6.87
CA PHE A 60 -3.82 -2.80 7.96
C PHE A 60 -5.29 -2.49 8.17
N CYS A 61 -6.00 -2.10 7.12
CA CYS A 61 -7.41 -1.74 7.26
C CYS A 61 -8.37 -2.85 6.83
N GLY A 62 -7.87 -3.90 6.15
CA GLY A 62 -8.70 -5.03 5.78
C GLY A 62 -9.52 -4.85 4.52
N VAL A 63 -9.42 -3.70 3.84
CA VAL A 63 -10.20 -3.52 2.62
C VAL A 63 -9.70 -4.48 1.54
N SER A 64 -10.63 -5.06 0.79
CA SER A 64 -10.29 -5.95 -0.31
C SER A 64 -10.70 -5.31 -1.62
N LEU A 65 -9.80 -5.36 -2.59
CA LEU A 65 -10.05 -4.80 -3.91
C LEU A 65 -9.81 -5.86 -4.97
N HIS A 66 -10.56 -5.77 -6.06
CA HIS A 66 -10.43 -6.71 -7.17
C HIS A 66 -10.89 -6.01 -8.45
N LYS A 67 -10.84 -6.73 -9.56
CA LYS A 67 -11.22 -6.19 -10.88
C LYS A 67 -10.32 -5.02 -11.25
N TRP A 68 -9.03 -5.26 -11.13
CA TRP A 68 -8.02 -4.25 -11.42
C TRP A 68 -8.00 -3.93 -12.90
N LEU A 69 -8.13 -2.63 -13.21
CA LEU A 69 -8.05 -2.17 -14.57
C LEU A 69 -6.59 -1.83 -14.90
N GLN A 70 -6.29 -1.81 -16.18
CA GLN A 70 -4.91 -1.64 -16.61
C GLN A 70 -4.25 -0.37 -16.09
N ASN A 71 -5.02 0.68 -15.97
CA ASN A 71 -4.46 1.97 -15.53
C ASN A 71 -4.68 2.27 -14.06
N ASP A 72 -5.19 1.32 -13.29
CA ASP A 72 -5.40 1.55 -11.87
C ASP A 72 -4.06 1.65 -11.15
N ASP A 73 -3.97 2.61 -10.25
CA ASP A 73 -2.82 2.76 -9.37
C ASP A 73 -3.20 2.20 -7.99
N PRO A 74 -2.48 1.18 -7.50
CA PRO A 74 -2.89 0.55 -6.24
C PRO A 74 -2.99 1.48 -5.05
N ILE A 75 -2.08 2.45 -4.93
CA ILE A 75 -2.15 3.39 -3.81
C ILE A 75 -3.35 4.31 -3.96
N ALA A 76 -3.59 4.80 -5.18
CA ALA A 76 -4.73 5.68 -5.43
C ALA A 76 -6.05 4.96 -5.18
N GLU A 77 -6.16 3.71 -5.63
CA GLU A 77 -7.37 2.93 -5.41
C GLU A 77 -7.56 2.62 -3.93
N HIS A 78 -6.46 2.32 -3.23
CA HIS A 78 -6.51 2.08 -1.80
C HIS A 78 -7.08 3.31 -1.07
N ARG A 79 -6.55 4.48 -1.40
CA ARG A 79 -6.99 5.74 -0.79
C ARG A 79 -8.45 6.02 -1.13
N LYS A 80 -8.85 5.74 -2.36
CA LYS A 80 -10.21 5.96 -2.80
C LYS A 80 -11.21 5.15 -1.98
N PHE A 81 -10.88 3.91 -1.66
CA PHE A 81 -11.79 3.04 -0.94
C PHE A 81 -11.65 3.12 0.58
N ASN A 82 -10.51 3.59 1.08
CA ASN A 82 -10.37 3.82 2.52
C ASN A 82 -9.27 4.85 2.80
N ALA A 83 -9.64 6.11 2.69
CA ALA A 83 -8.71 7.21 2.93
C ALA A 83 -8.24 7.25 4.38
N ASN A 84 -8.94 6.60 5.28
CA ASN A 84 -8.57 6.60 6.70
C ASN A 84 -7.66 5.46 7.09
N CYS A 85 -7.26 4.63 6.13
CA CYS A 85 -6.32 3.55 6.41
C CYS A 85 -5.02 4.12 6.95
N LYS A 86 -4.57 3.61 8.09
CA LYS A 86 -3.35 4.09 8.74
C LYS A 86 -2.15 3.98 7.80
N PHE A 87 -2.08 2.91 7.04
CA PHE A 87 -0.96 2.70 6.14
C PHE A 87 -0.91 3.77 5.06
N ILE A 88 -2.07 4.08 4.46
CA ILE A 88 -2.16 5.11 3.43
C ILE A 88 -1.78 6.47 4.00
N ARG A 89 -2.23 6.76 5.21
CA ARG A 89 -1.92 8.04 5.85
C ARG A 89 -0.43 8.15 6.14
N LEU A 90 0.19 7.06 6.58
CA LEU A 90 1.63 7.06 6.85
C LEU A 90 2.44 7.20 5.57
N LEU A 91 1.99 6.61 4.47
CA LEU A 91 2.66 6.79 3.20
C LEU A 91 2.67 8.25 2.78
N GLN A 92 1.55 8.94 2.95
CA GLN A 92 1.48 10.35 2.62
C GLN A 92 2.43 11.17 3.47
N ASP A 93 2.49 10.88 4.77
CA ASP A 93 3.39 11.61 5.65
C ASP A 93 4.85 11.35 5.31
N ALA A 94 5.18 10.15 4.87
CA ALA A 94 6.54 9.81 4.49
C ALA A 94 6.96 10.53 3.21
N ILE A 95 6.01 10.70 2.27
CA ILE A 95 6.31 11.35 1.00
C ILE A 95 6.37 12.86 1.17
N ILE A 96 5.48 13.43 1.96
CA ILE A 96 5.41 14.88 2.18
C ILE A 96 5.58 15.13 3.67
N PRO A 97 6.82 15.36 4.13
CA PRO A 97 7.07 15.60 5.55
C PRO A 97 6.21 16.74 6.06
N ARG A 98 5.68 16.54 7.27
CA ARG A 98 4.69 17.45 7.83
C ARG A 98 5.21 18.89 7.94
N ASP A 99 6.41 19.04 8.41
CA ASP A 99 6.96 20.38 8.64
C ASP A 99 7.38 21.08 7.37
N ASN A 100 7.43 20.37 6.24
CA ASN A 100 7.81 20.93 4.95
C ASN A 100 6.65 20.98 3.98
N ARG A 101 5.48 20.53 4.40
CA ARG A 101 4.39 20.33 3.48
C ARG A 101 4.02 21.59 2.70
N ALA A 102 4.01 22.72 3.36
CA ALA A 102 3.62 23.96 2.72
C ALA A 102 4.70 24.51 1.80
N LYS A 103 5.91 23.97 1.88
CA LYS A 103 7.04 24.47 1.10
C LYS A 103 7.37 23.60 -0.11
N ILE A 104 6.81 22.42 -0.18
CA ILE A 104 7.14 21.49 -1.26
C ILE A 104 6.04 21.50 -2.30
N PHE A 105 6.30 22.26 -3.37
CA PHE A 105 5.34 22.33 -4.46
C PHE A 105 6.04 22.62 -5.77
N THR A 106 7.26 22.16 -5.92
CA THR A 106 8.06 22.45 -7.08
C THR A 106 8.58 21.14 -7.66
N ASN A 107 9.53 21.26 -8.58
CA ASN A 107 10.17 20.14 -9.20
C ASN A 107 10.84 19.21 -8.19
N ASP A 108 11.28 19.77 -7.06
CA ASP A 108 11.92 18.94 -6.04
C ASP A 108 10.96 17.88 -5.51
N LEU A 109 9.71 18.26 -5.29
CA LEU A 109 8.72 17.30 -4.84
C LEU A 109 8.47 16.23 -5.89
N ILE A 110 8.37 16.66 -7.14
CA ILE A 110 8.12 15.73 -8.23
C ILE A 110 9.27 14.73 -8.36
N SER A 111 10.49 15.21 -8.29
CA SER A 111 11.65 14.33 -8.35
C SER A 111 11.67 13.33 -7.20
N PHE A 112 11.34 13.81 -6.01
CA PHE A 112 11.33 12.98 -4.83
C PHE A 112 10.32 11.86 -4.98
N ILE A 113 9.12 12.19 -5.43
CA ILE A 113 8.08 11.19 -5.61
C ILE A 113 8.47 10.18 -6.67
N GLN A 114 9.06 10.63 -7.77
CA GLN A 114 9.47 9.73 -8.84
C GLN A 114 10.56 8.78 -8.40
N SER A 115 11.45 9.21 -7.51
CA SER A 115 12.50 8.32 -7.04
C SER A 115 11.98 7.27 -6.07
N ILE A 116 10.83 7.51 -5.45
CA ILE A 116 10.21 6.53 -4.55
C ILE A 116 9.41 5.51 -5.34
N PHE A 117 8.73 5.95 -6.36
CA PHE A 117 7.85 5.10 -7.14
C PHE A 117 8.40 4.82 -8.52
#